data_be75d7b24aeeb027ddbcae21b896ef08
#
_entry.id   be75d7b24aeeb027ddbcae21b896ef08
#
_cell.length_a   1.000
_cell.length_b   1.000
_cell.length_c   1.000
_cell.angle_alpha   90.00
_cell.angle_beta   90.00
_cell.angle_gamma   90.00
#
_symmetry.space_group_name_H-M   'P 1'
#
loop_
_entity.id
_entity.type
_entity.pdbx_description
1 polymer ?
#
loop_
_entity_poly.entity_id
_entity_poly.type
_entity_poly.pdbx_seq_one_letter_code
_entity_poly.pdbx_strand_id
1 'polypeptide(L)'
;MKYSFDYSKEKDLVLRETRKLGFEDIINAIESGNLLKNSRHPNKTKYPNQWMFVVRLKEHVYLVPYVIDNERRVLFLKTFYPNRKATEKYLKNEKKEK
;
A
#
# COMPACT_ATOMS: atom_id res chain seq x y z
N MET A 1 -7.69 -17.48 -3.94
CA MET A 1 -7.80 -16.19 -4.57
C MET A 1 -6.63 -15.89 -5.47
N LYS A 2 -6.89 -15.64 -6.72
CA LYS A 2 -5.82 -15.63 -7.72
C LYS A 2 -5.70 -14.28 -8.43
N TYR A 3 -5.49 -13.24 -7.65
CA TYR A 3 -5.17 -11.94 -8.22
C TYR A 3 -3.68 -11.71 -8.14
N SER A 4 -3.13 -11.12 -9.17
CA SER A 4 -1.73 -10.74 -9.17
C SER A 4 -1.62 -9.23 -9.01
N PHE A 5 -0.44 -8.78 -8.64
CA PHE A 5 -0.18 -7.35 -8.51
C PHE A 5 0.42 -6.82 -9.80
N ASP A 6 0.10 -5.56 -10.11
CA ASP A 6 0.70 -4.88 -11.25
C ASP A 6 0.88 -3.42 -10.89
N TYR A 7 1.70 -2.72 -11.66
CA TYR A 7 1.97 -1.31 -11.40
C TYR A 7 2.68 -0.73 -12.62
N SER A 8 2.75 0.60 -12.69
CA SER A 8 3.45 1.29 -13.75
C SER A 8 4.96 1.23 -13.51
N LYS A 9 5.71 0.74 -14.49
CA LYS A 9 7.15 0.66 -14.37
C LYS A 9 7.79 2.04 -14.32
N GLU A 10 7.20 2.99 -15.03
CA GLU A 10 7.70 4.36 -14.98
C GLU A 10 7.51 4.96 -13.59
N LYS A 11 6.35 4.73 -13.02
CA LYS A 11 6.08 5.22 -11.66
C LYS A 11 7.01 4.57 -10.66
N ASP A 12 7.29 3.29 -10.86
CA ASP A 12 8.18 2.57 -9.97
C ASP A 12 9.58 3.19 -9.95
N LEU A 13 10.08 3.56 -11.13
CA LEU A 13 11.40 4.19 -11.21
C LEU A 13 11.43 5.50 -10.45
N VAL A 14 10.39 6.32 -10.60
CA VAL A 14 10.32 7.59 -9.90
C VAL A 14 10.31 7.37 -8.39
N LEU A 15 9.51 6.40 -7.92
CA LEU A 15 9.41 6.13 -6.50
C LEU A 15 10.71 5.58 -5.93
N ARG A 16 11.41 4.74 -6.70
CA ARG A 16 12.70 4.22 -6.23
C ARG A 16 13.71 5.34 -6.06
N GLU A 17 13.67 6.34 -6.94
CA GLU A 17 14.60 7.46 -6.83
C GLU A 17 14.26 8.37 -5.65
N THR A 18 12.97 8.63 -5.46
CA THR A 18 12.55 9.61 -4.45
C THR A 18 12.39 9.01 -3.06
N ARG A 19 11.97 7.74 -2.97
CA ARG A 19 11.68 7.12 -1.68
C ARG A 19 12.63 5.98 -1.34
N LYS A 20 13.52 5.61 -2.26
CA LYS A 20 14.47 4.50 -2.07
C LYS A 20 13.75 3.16 -1.90
N LEU A 21 12.50 3.07 -2.34
CA LEU A 21 11.70 1.85 -2.29
C LEU A 21 10.92 1.75 -3.58
N GLY A 22 10.66 0.51 -4.02
CA GLY A 22 9.84 0.27 -5.20
C GLY A 22 8.60 -0.51 -4.85
N PHE A 23 7.75 -0.71 -5.85
CA PHE A 23 6.51 -1.47 -5.66
C PHE A 23 6.78 -2.89 -5.20
N GLU A 24 7.90 -3.50 -5.62
CA GLU A 24 8.21 -4.86 -5.19
C GLU A 24 8.43 -4.93 -3.69
N ASP A 25 8.99 -3.89 -3.10
CA ASP A 25 9.16 -3.87 -1.64
C ASP A 25 7.80 -3.87 -0.95
N ILE A 26 6.86 -3.13 -1.49
CA ILE A 26 5.50 -3.08 -0.96
C ILE A 26 4.81 -4.44 -1.12
N ILE A 27 4.93 -5.03 -2.31
CA ILE A 27 4.31 -6.32 -2.59
C ILE A 27 4.88 -7.39 -1.66
N ASN A 28 6.20 -7.40 -1.49
CA ASN A 28 6.83 -8.37 -0.59
C ASN A 28 6.34 -8.19 0.83
N ALA A 29 6.16 -6.95 1.27
CA ALA A 29 5.66 -6.69 2.62
C ALA A 29 4.24 -7.24 2.78
N ILE A 30 3.39 -7.04 1.78
CA ILE A 30 2.03 -7.57 1.82
C ILE A 30 2.05 -9.09 1.90
N GLU A 31 2.86 -9.72 1.06
CA GLU A 31 2.92 -11.17 1.01
C GLU A 31 3.57 -11.78 2.23
N SER A 32 4.36 -10.99 2.96
CA SER A 32 5.02 -11.47 4.18
C SER A 32 4.17 -11.26 5.42
N GLY A 33 2.92 -10.84 5.27
CA GLY A 33 2.04 -10.70 6.41
C GLY A 33 2.05 -9.33 7.04
N ASN A 34 2.56 -8.31 6.36
CA ASN A 34 2.62 -6.96 6.90
C ASN A 34 1.52 -6.06 6.38
N LEU A 35 0.46 -6.66 5.86
CA LEU A 35 -0.74 -5.92 5.47
C LEU A 35 -1.56 -5.67 6.74
N LEU A 36 -1.71 -4.41 7.10
CA LEU A 36 -2.41 -4.04 8.33
C LEU A 36 -3.89 -3.79 8.12
N LYS A 37 -4.25 -3.32 6.94
CA LYS A 37 -5.65 -3.02 6.65
C LYS A 37 -5.86 -2.96 5.15
N ASN A 38 -7.06 -3.31 4.73
CA ASN A 38 -7.48 -3.22 3.33
C ASN A 38 -8.90 -2.69 3.32
N SER A 39 -9.10 -1.50 2.77
CA SER A 39 -10.42 -0.86 2.81
C SER A 39 -10.59 0.03 1.60
N ARG A 40 -11.82 0.56 1.44
CA ARG A 40 -12.08 1.51 0.38
C ARG A 40 -11.31 2.80 0.64
N HIS A 41 -10.97 3.51 -0.45
CA HIS A 41 -10.31 4.79 -0.31
C HIS A 41 -11.19 5.71 0.53
N PRO A 42 -10.59 6.44 1.51
CA PRO A 42 -11.42 7.28 2.40
C PRO A 42 -12.18 8.39 1.66
N ASN A 43 -11.62 8.92 0.58
CA ASN A 43 -12.32 9.92 -0.22
C ASN A 43 -13.07 9.24 -1.35
N LYS A 44 -14.26 8.73 -1.03
CA LYS A 44 -15.03 7.95 -1.98
C LYS A 44 -15.62 8.80 -3.10
N THR A 45 -15.80 10.09 -2.85
CA THR A 45 -16.33 10.99 -3.86
C THR A 45 -15.32 11.22 -4.98
N LYS A 46 -14.09 11.51 -4.61
CA LYS A 46 -13.04 11.76 -5.59
C LYS A 46 -12.50 10.46 -6.18
N TYR A 47 -12.44 9.40 -5.38
CA TYR A 47 -11.86 8.13 -5.81
C TYR A 47 -12.84 6.99 -5.58
N PRO A 48 -13.97 6.97 -6.33
CA PRO A 48 -15.05 6.01 -6.04
C PRO A 48 -14.66 4.55 -6.25
N ASN A 49 -13.68 4.29 -7.12
CA ASN A 49 -13.31 2.91 -7.45
C ASN A 49 -11.96 2.52 -6.90
N GLN A 50 -11.41 3.30 -5.96
CA GLN A 50 -10.11 2.98 -5.40
C GLN A 50 -10.22 2.39 -4.02
N TRP A 51 -9.29 1.49 -3.75
CA TRP A 51 -9.14 0.84 -2.47
C TRP A 51 -7.79 1.24 -1.89
N MET A 52 -7.55 0.86 -0.66
CA MET A 52 -6.36 1.28 0.04
C MET A 52 -5.81 0.12 0.84
N PHE A 53 -4.56 -0.27 0.56
CA PHE A 53 -3.82 -1.13 1.47
C PHE A 53 -3.07 -0.27 2.46
N VAL A 54 -3.02 -0.71 3.71
CA VAL A 54 -2.19 -0.10 4.75
C VAL A 54 -1.12 -1.13 5.07
N VAL A 55 0.13 -0.79 4.81
CA VAL A 55 1.22 -1.77 4.82
C VAL A 55 2.36 -1.28 5.70
N ARG A 56 2.85 -2.17 6.56
CA ARG A 56 4.01 -1.87 7.36
C ARG A 56 5.27 -2.30 6.62
N LEU A 57 6.23 -1.39 6.54
CA LEU A 57 7.52 -1.69 5.95
C LEU A 57 8.58 -1.03 6.79
N LYS A 58 9.37 -1.85 7.50
CA LYS A 58 10.37 -1.38 8.43
C LYS A 58 9.72 -0.53 9.52
N GLU A 59 10.11 0.72 9.64
CA GLU A 59 9.64 1.57 10.72
C GLU A 59 8.54 2.53 10.30
N HIS A 60 7.95 2.30 9.14
CA HIS A 60 6.92 3.19 8.61
C HIS A 60 5.71 2.40 8.13
N VAL A 61 4.58 3.08 8.13
CA VAL A 61 3.35 2.53 7.56
C VAL A 61 3.06 3.31 6.28
N TYR A 62 2.83 2.56 5.21
CA TYR A 62 2.58 3.12 3.89
C TYR A 62 1.14 2.93 3.49
N LEU A 63 0.60 3.93 2.82
CA LEU A 63 -0.72 3.83 2.20
C LEU A 63 -0.52 3.54 0.72
N VAL A 64 -1.26 2.57 0.21
CA VAL A 64 -1.09 2.08 -1.16
C VAL A 64 -2.43 2.06 -1.86
N PRO A 65 -2.81 3.14 -2.54
CA PRO A 65 -4.05 3.14 -3.32
C PRO A 65 -3.96 2.16 -4.48
N TYR A 66 -5.04 1.45 -4.71
CA TYR A 66 -5.06 0.50 -5.82
C TYR A 66 -6.46 0.38 -6.40
N VAL A 67 -6.54 -0.15 -7.61
CA VAL A 67 -7.81 -0.47 -8.25
C VAL A 67 -7.83 -1.94 -8.59
N ILE A 68 -9.03 -2.51 -8.65
CA ILE A 68 -9.22 -3.93 -8.92
C ILE A 68 -9.66 -4.09 -10.37
N ASP A 69 -8.91 -4.87 -11.14
CA ASP A 69 -9.29 -5.25 -12.49
C ASP A 69 -9.78 -6.69 -12.44
N ASN A 70 -11.09 -6.86 -12.37
CA ASN A 70 -11.69 -8.18 -12.20
C ASN A 70 -11.57 -9.04 -13.44
N GLU A 71 -11.53 -8.43 -14.61
CA GLU A 71 -11.39 -9.20 -15.84
C GLU A 71 -10.02 -9.84 -15.94
N ARG A 72 -8.99 -9.07 -15.63
CA ARG A 72 -7.62 -9.57 -15.72
C ARG A 72 -7.15 -10.19 -14.40
N ARG A 73 -7.94 -10.06 -13.35
CA ARG A 73 -7.59 -10.52 -12.01
C ARG A 73 -6.30 -9.90 -11.53
N VAL A 74 -6.26 -8.57 -11.64
CA VAL A 74 -5.08 -7.80 -11.28
C VAL A 74 -5.48 -6.73 -10.27
N LEU A 75 -4.62 -6.57 -9.26
CA LEU A 75 -4.71 -5.45 -8.33
C LEU A 75 -3.65 -4.46 -8.78
N PHE A 76 -4.07 -3.36 -9.37
CA PHE A 76 -3.16 -2.39 -9.92
C PHE A 76 -2.82 -1.32 -8.88
N LEU A 77 -1.58 -1.32 -8.43
CA LEU A 77 -1.12 -0.41 -7.40
C LEU A 77 -0.81 0.94 -8.05
N LYS A 78 -1.50 1.99 -7.57
CA LYS A 78 -1.39 3.30 -8.19
C LYS A 78 -0.14 4.04 -7.75
N THR A 79 0.15 3.99 -6.46
CA THR A 79 1.30 4.65 -5.87
C THR A 79 1.46 4.12 -4.45
N PHE A 80 2.43 4.65 -3.71
CA PHE A 80 2.52 4.40 -2.28
C PHE A 80 3.26 5.57 -1.64
N TYR A 81 2.94 5.83 -0.38
CA TYR A 81 3.58 6.91 0.36
C TYR A 81 3.48 6.65 1.85
N PRO A 82 4.47 7.10 2.61
CA PRO A 82 4.41 6.93 4.06
C PRO A 82 3.36 7.85 4.64
N ASN A 83 2.74 7.42 5.71
CA ASN A 83 1.71 8.22 6.38
C ASN A 83 2.04 8.28 7.87
N ARG A 84 2.26 9.50 8.37
CA ARG A 84 2.66 9.68 9.76
C ARG A 84 1.57 9.23 10.74
N LYS A 85 0.34 9.60 10.46
CA LYS A 85 -0.75 9.23 11.37
C LYS A 85 -0.92 7.72 11.45
N ALA A 86 -0.85 7.06 10.32
CA ALA A 86 -0.95 5.60 10.30
C ALA A 86 0.23 4.96 11.01
N THR A 87 1.42 5.50 10.82
CA THR A 87 2.59 4.98 11.48
C THR A 87 2.43 5.08 13.00
N GLU A 88 1.95 6.22 13.47
CA GLU A 88 1.74 6.40 14.89
C GLU A 88 0.66 5.47 15.42
N LYS A 89 -0.41 5.35 14.66
CA LYS A 89 -1.53 4.51 15.10
C LYS A 89 -1.13 3.05 15.24
N TYR A 90 -0.42 2.52 14.25
CA TYR A 90 -0.13 1.09 14.23
C TYR A 90 1.16 0.72 14.96
N LEU A 91 2.17 1.56 14.90
CA LEU A 91 3.47 1.20 15.48
C LEU A 91 3.62 1.69 16.92
N LYS A 92 3.18 2.90 17.20
CA LYS A 92 3.29 3.41 18.58
C LYS A 92 2.38 2.66 19.53
N ASN A 93 1.20 2.28 19.07
CA ASN A 93 0.30 1.53 19.91
C ASN A 93 0.89 0.17 20.29
N GLU A 94 1.59 -0.46 19.36
CA GLU A 94 2.27 -1.70 19.66
C GLU A 94 3.31 -1.53 20.74
N LYS A 95 4.07 -0.44 20.64
CA LYS A 95 5.11 -0.17 21.64
C LYS A 95 4.53 0.12 23.01
N LYS A 96 3.38 0.78 23.05
CA LYS A 96 2.77 1.12 24.33
C LYS A 96 2.25 -0.09 25.08
N GLU A 97 1.90 -1.13 24.35
CA GLU A 97 1.34 -2.31 24.99
C GLU A 97 2.40 -3.19 25.64
N LYS A 98 3.64 -2.86 25.44
CA LYS A 98 4.72 -3.57 26.08
C LYS A 98 5.11 -2.85 27.36
#